data_dcbb591f8ab21ea624a58ab07987094c
#
_entry.id   dcbb591f8ab21ea624a58ab07987094c
#
_cell.length_a   1.000
_cell.length_b   1.000
_cell.length_c   1.000
_cell.angle_alpha   90.00
_cell.angle_beta   90.00
_cell.angle_gamma   90.00
#
_symmetry.space_group_name_H-M   'P 1'
#
loop_
_entity.id
_entity.type
_entity.pdbx_description
1 polymer ?
#
loop_
_entity_poly.entity_id
_entity_poly.type
_entity_poly.pdbx_seq_one_letter_code
_entity_poly.pdbx_strand_id
1 'polypeptide(L)'
;MDDKHIINCNDVLEIDMTRQDGGLEHKAGVYTYQIRRSCRTDGDYTYNHAPMLTAFNNRLVLSYISGKRDEHGAPDEIVYTTSKDGCVWDKEKVLFPYMLADTDGYTGPDKELLPKKAPAIVHFRMCFYKASNGKLIATTFYGFSPDSHRAPNNGYGAARLVREVYKDYTLSDMYIIKYNEAGGFNGDNTIFYSPEGSNEQLDIPYYVHSSDKEFVKACDELLSKKLILEQWYEEEMYDKSYKTHGRAVSLYEDAYGNIVGLCKKGEGYLFDKEGNVLIDEKIPSLITNTAKVWGQKTPDGNYIICYNPTTDGSHRWPLAVMESNDGREYYNMKALIPEIPPYKYQGNIKNLGAQYMRGICSYNGSFDKNVWITYSCNKEDIWISKLTKDNKYSIMKPLWCDINYEHNPKPYSDRDKFIDYDDKYEIIDRDACARAIIEYFPQNKDVIRLQVEVDRMSDDIGVKVQFVGKNNKIIQEVVCIKGNTPIEADNRSGDINSVIIYSKNILKLNTIDDDGRHSTLPDMPESERKDYYIQFKVLIF
;
A
#
# COMPACT_ATOMS: atom_id res chain seq x y z
N MET A 1 -38.00 -8.35 6.49
CA MET A 1 -36.66 -7.73 6.60
C MET A 1 -36.23 -7.55 5.18
N ASP A 2 -36.13 -6.31 4.73
CA ASP A 2 -35.66 -6.04 3.37
C ASP A 2 -34.26 -6.67 3.20
N ASP A 3 -34.02 -7.29 2.05
CA ASP A 3 -32.73 -7.89 1.65
C ASP A 3 -31.60 -6.84 1.60
N LYS A 4 -31.15 -6.39 2.78
CA LYS A 4 -30.04 -5.44 2.86
C LYS A 4 -28.74 -6.21 2.90
N HIS A 5 -27.98 -6.08 1.83
CA HIS A 5 -26.60 -6.54 1.78
C HIS A 5 -25.71 -5.85 2.82
N ILE A 6 -24.58 -6.46 3.16
CA ILE A 6 -23.57 -5.89 4.07
C ILE A 6 -23.15 -4.51 3.61
N ILE A 7 -22.82 -4.37 2.32
CA ILE A 7 -22.64 -3.09 1.63
C ILE A 7 -23.19 -3.15 0.21
N ASN A 8 -23.48 -1.99 -0.35
CA ASN A 8 -23.79 -1.80 -1.76
C ASN A 8 -22.74 -0.89 -2.40
N CYS A 9 -22.13 -1.35 -3.47
CA CYS A 9 -21.29 -0.54 -4.35
C CYS A 9 -22.18 -0.09 -5.52
N ASN A 10 -22.62 1.17 -5.47
CA ASN A 10 -23.43 1.79 -6.52
C ASN A 10 -22.51 2.45 -7.55
N ASP A 11 -22.99 2.66 -8.76
CA ASP A 11 -22.22 3.28 -9.85
C ASP A 11 -20.91 2.54 -10.19
N VAL A 12 -20.95 1.20 -10.07
CA VAL A 12 -19.81 0.37 -10.49
C VAL A 12 -19.66 0.47 -12.00
N LEU A 13 -18.51 0.98 -12.44
CA LEU A 13 -18.19 1.15 -13.85
C LEU A 13 -17.56 -0.13 -14.42
N GLU A 14 -17.75 -0.34 -15.72
CA GLU A 14 -16.98 -1.35 -16.45
C GLU A 14 -15.50 -0.96 -16.48
N ILE A 15 -14.64 -1.88 -16.09
CA ILE A 15 -13.21 -1.64 -15.99
C ILE A 15 -12.52 -2.03 -17.29
N ASP A 16 -11.83 -1.07 -17.88
CA ASP A 16 -10.95 -1.28 -19.03
C ASP A 16 -9.60 -1.86 -18.56
N MET A 17 -9.46 -3.18 -18.64
CA MET A 17 -8.24 -3.87 -18.19
C MET A 17 -7.02 -3.62 -19.07
N THR A 18 -7.17 -2.97 -20.23
CA THR A 18 -6.02 -2.54 -21.05
C THR A 18 -5.35 -1.28 -20.52
N ARG A 19 -5.98 -0.62 -19.54
CA ARG A 19 -5.51 0.60 -18.90
C ARG A 19 -5.26 0.38 -17.41
N GLN A 20 -4.17 0.91 -16.90
CA GLN A 20 -3.82 0.76 -15.48
C GLN A 20 -4.75 1.54 -14.53
N ASP A 21 -5.33 2.64 -15.01
CA ASP A 21 -6.38 3.38 -14.32
C ASP A 21 -7.78 2.80 -14.53
N GLY A 22 -7.90 1.73 -15.33
CA GLY A 22 -9.17 1.07 -15.64
C GLY A 22 -10.15 1.92 -16.44
N GLY A 23 -9.72 3.04 -17.03
CA GLY A 23 -10.60 4.03 -17.66
C GLY A 23 -11.39 4.87 -16.65
N LEU A 24 -11.14 4.70 -15.35
CA LEU A 24 -11.82 5.47 -14.29
C LEU A 24 -11.31 6.90 -14.24
N GLU A 25 -12.20 7.84 -13.91
CA GLU A 25 -11.76 9.19 -13.55
C GLU A 25 -10.84 9.14 -12.32
N HIS A 26 -9.81 10.00 -12.32
CA HIS A 26 -8.89 10.06 -11.18
C HIS A 26 -9.50 10.84 -10.02
N LYS A 27 -9.17 10.41 -8.80
CA LYS A 27 -9.57 11.11 -7.58
C LYS A 27 -8.73 12.38 -7.40
N ALA A 28 -9.37 13.53 -7.34
CA ALA A 28 -8.70 14.78 -6.99
C ALA A 28 -8.29 14.82 -5.50
N GLY A 29 -7.25 15.56 -5.16
CA GLY A 29 -6.76 15.72 -3.80
C GLY A 29 -5.92 14.56 -3.31
N VAL A 30 -5.36 13.75 -4.20
CA VAL A 30 -4.54 12.58 -3.86
C VAL A 30 -3.06 12.92 -4.02
N TYR A 31 -2.34 12.82 -2.91
CA TYR A 31 -0.88 13.02 -2.87
C TYR A 31 -0.22 11.68 -2.56
N THR A 32 0.44 11.11 -3.55
CA THR A 32 1.03 9.77 -3.51
C THR A 32 2.55 9.85 -3.47
N TYR A 33 3.15 9.16 -2.51
CA TYR A 33 4.59 9.15 -2.27
C TYR A 33 5.13 7.73 -2.28
N GLN A 34 6.25 7.53 -2.97
CA GLN A 34 7.00 6.29 -2.88
C GLN A 34 7.84 6.30 -1.59
N ILE A 35 7.69 5.27 -0.76
CA ILE A 35 8.41 5.14 0.51
C ILE A 35 9.64 4.24 0.33
N ARG A 36 9.45 3.12 -0.33
CA ARG A 36 10.50 2.16 -0.64
C ARG A 36 10.48 1.87 -2.13
N ARG A 37 11.65 1.94 -2.74
CA ARG A 37 11.91 1.49 -4.10
C ARG A 37 12.80 0.26 -4.06
N SER A 38 12.38 -0.80 -4.71
CA SER A 38 13.23 -1.96 -4.94
C SER A 38 14.34 -1.60 -5.91
N CYS A 39 15.58 -1.82 -5.48
CA CYS A 39 16.75 -1.70 -6.34
C CYS A 39 17.81 -2.72 -5.93
N ARG A 40 18.72 -3.06 -6.85
CA ARG A 40 19.78 -4.03 -6.59
C ARG A 40 20.86 -3.55 -5.61
N THR A 41 21.01 -2.23 -5.49
CA THR A 41 21.99 -1.63 -4.57
C THR A 41 21.63 -1.83 -3.09
N ASP A 42 20.39 -2.22 -2.79
CA ASP A 42 19.91 -2.46 -1.43
C ASP A 42 20.08 -3.91 -0.95
N GLY A 43 21.14 -4.58 -1.36
CA GLY A 43 21.41 -5.96 -0.94
C GLY A 43 20.48 -6.99 -1.57
N ASP A 44 19.99 -6.73 -2.78
CA ASP A 44 19.09 -7.60 -3.54
C ASP A 44 17.70 -7.84 -2.93
N TYR A 45 17.26 -6.98 -2.01
CA TYR A 45 15.92 -7.03 -1.44
C TYR A 45 14.91 -6.42 -2.40
N THR A 46 14.44 -7.22 -3.36
CA THR A 46 13.55 -6.79 -4.44
C THR A 46 12.09 -7.15 -4.20
N TYR A 47 11.78 -7.85 -3.12
CA TYR A 47 10.43 -8.14 -2.67
C TYR A 47 10.09 -7.27 -1.47
N ASN A 48 9.12 -6.35 -1.63
CA ASN A 48 8.58 -5.54 -0.53
C ASN A 48 7.05 -5.57 -0.60
N HIS A 49 6.41 -6.01 0.47
CA HIS A 49 4.99 -6.33 0.42
C HIS A 49 4.25 -6.17 1.75
N ALA A 50 2.93 -6.24 1.68
CA ALA A 50 2.00 -6.26 2.80
C ALA A 50 2.24 -5.14 3.82
N PRO A 51 2.25 -3.85 3.41
CA PRO A 51 2.49 -2.77 4.32
C PRO A 51 1.37 -2.66 5.38
N MET A 52 1.75 -2.23 6.57
CA MET A 52 0.87 -1.92 7.70
C MET A 52 1.15 -0.52 8.21
N LEU A 53 0.11 0.26 8.43
CA LEU A 53 0.20 1.66 8.82
C LEU A 53 -0.47 1.88 10.19
N THR A 54 0.16 2.68 11.02
CA THR A 54 -0.42 3.19 12.27
C THR A 54 0.04 4.62 12.53
N ALA A 55 -0.61 5.28 13.49
CA ALA A 55 -0.18 6.58 13.99
C ALA A 55 0.16 6.47 15.48
N PHE A 56 1.38 6.85 15.82
CA PHE A 56 1.88 6.77 17.19
C PHE A 56 2.78 7.95 17.51
N ASN A 57 2.57 8.57 18.67
CA ASN A 57 3.37 9.68 19.19
C ASN A 57 3.63 10.80 18.15
N ASN A 58 2.57 11.25 17.47
CA ASN A 58 2.57 12.30 16.44
C ASN A 58 3.40 11.97 15.19
N ARG A 59 3.61 10.68 14.89
CA ARG A 59 4.22 10.22 13.64
C ARG A 59 3.39 9.11 13.03
N LEU A 60 3.47 8.97 11.74
CA LEU A 60 3.11 7.74 11.04
C LEU A 60 4.21 6.70 11.27
N VAL A 61 3.80 5.47 11.53
CA VAL A 61 4.67 4.29 11.62
C VAL A 61 4.19 3.30 10.58
N LEU A 62 5.08 2.91 9.69
CA LEU A 62 4.79 1.99 8.60
C LEU A 62 5.75 0.83 8.67
N SER A 63 5.23 -0.39 8.55
CA SER A 63 6.03 -1.60 8.43
C SER A 63 5.64 -2.37 7.17
N TYR A 64 6.56 -3.19 6.67
CA TYR A 64 6.33 -4.08 5.54
C TYR A 64 7.31 -5.25 5.57
N ILE A 65 6.95 -6.34 4.88
CA ILE A 65 7.86 -7.45 4.64
C ILE A 65 8.88 -7.02 3.60
N SER A 66 10.16 -7.29 3.86
CA SER A 66 11.25 -7.08 2.92
C SER A 66 12.03 -8.39 2.75
N GLY A 67 12.06 -8.90 1.53
CA GLY A 67 12.71 -10.14 1.16
C GLY A 67 13.53 -10.02 -0.12
N LYS A 68 14.36 -11.02 -0.42
CA LYS A 68 15.28 -10.94 -1.55
C LYS A 68 14.59 -10.92 -2.90
N ARG A 69 13.61 -11.80 -3.12
CA ARG A 69 13.07 -11.97 -4.48
C ARG A 69 11.58 -12.21 -4.54
N ASP A 70 11.10 -13.17 -3.76
CA ASP A 70 9.73 -13.68 -3.86
C ASP A 70 9.04 -13.75 -2.51
N GLU A 71 7.72 -13.81 -2.53
CA GLU A 71 6.94 -14.23 -1.39
C GLU A 71 7.34 -15.64 -0.97
N HIS A 72 7.52 -15.87 0.31
CA HIS A 72 7.97 -17.13 0.90
C HIS A 72 9.42 -17.53 0.59
N GLY A 73 10.21 -16.63 0.05
CA GLY A 73 11.63 -16.85 -0.24
C GLY A 73 12.53 -16.28 0.85
N ALA A 74 13.20 -17.15 1.59
CA ALA A 74 14.17 -16.71 2.59
C ALA A 74 15.43 -16.08 1.96
N PRO A 75 16.07 -15.10 2.66
CA PRO A 75 15.60 -14.47 3.88
C PRO A 75 14.51 -13.43 3.63
N ASP A 76 13.54 -13.33 4.54
CA ASP A 76 12.66 -12.20 4.63
C ASP A 76 12.52 -11.71 6.07
N GLU A 77 12.24 -10.44 6.24
CA GLU A 77 12.11 -9.79 7.54
C GLU A 77 11.03 -8.71 7.49
N ILE A 78 10.53 -8.29 8.64
CA ILE A 78 9.71 -7.08 8.72
C ILE A 78 10.61 -5.91 9.08
N VAL A 79 10.56 -4.89 8.24
CA VAL A 79 11.16 -3.59 8.52
C VAL A 79 10.09 -2.57 8.86
N TYR A 80 10.48 -1.50 9.54
CA TYR A 80 9.60 -0.36 9.81
C TYR A 80 10.34 0.95 9.63
N THR A 81 9.59 1.98 9.35
CA THR A 81 10.05 3.36 9.21
C THR A 81 9.01 4.32 9.79
N THR A 82 9.41 5.55 10.07
CA THR A 82 8.53 6.57 10.63
C THR A 82 8.58 7.87 9.84
N SER A 83 7.47 8.63 9.88
CA SER A 83 7.38 9.93 9.22
C SER A 83 6.60 10.93 10.07
N LYS A 84 7.03 12.20 10.05
CA LYS A 84 6.32 13.32 10.70
C LYS A 84 5.19 13.89 9.84
N ASP A 85 5.26 13.71 8.53
CA ASP A 85 4.39 14.36 7.55
C ASP A 85 3.80 13.39 6.49
N GLY A 86 4.26 12.13 6.50
CA GLY A 86 3.91 11.12 5.50
C GLY A 86 4.60 11.26 4.15
N CYS A 87 5.41 12.31 3.96
CA CYS A 87 6.11 12.60 2.71
C CYS A 87 7.58 12.19 2.77
N VAL A 88 8.23 12.48 3.89
CA VAL A 88 9.63 12.14 4.16
C VAL A 88 9.67 11.08 5.25
N TRP A 89 10.38 10.00 4.97
CA TRP A 89 10.47 8.83 5.85
C TRP A 89 11.89 8.62 6.34
N ASP A 90 12.00 8.20 7.60
CA ASP A 90 13.29 7.87 8.21
C ASP A 90 13.87 6.60 7.54
N LYS A 91 15.17 6.34 7.78
CA LYS A 91 15.78 5.08 7.34
C LYS A 91 15.09 3.89 8.02
N GLU A 92 14.83 2.85 7.25
CA GLU A 92 14.23 1.62 7.74
C GLU A 92 15.08 0.94 8.82
N LYS A 93 14.39 0.32 9.77
CA LYS A 93 14.96 -0.52 10.82
C LYS A 93 14.25 -1.86 10.83
N VAL A 94 14.94 -2.91 11.24
CA VAL A 94 14.34 -4.24 11.39
C VAL A 94 13.38 -4.23 12.58
N LEU A 95 12.11 -4.59 12.32
CA LEU A 95 11.09 -4.78 13.34
C LEU A 95 11.05 -6.23 13.83
N PHE A 96 11.12 -7.19 12.89
CA PHE A 96 11.20 -8.61 13.19
C PHE A 96 12.21 -9.25 12.22
N PRO A 97 13.32 -9.80 12.74
CA PRO A 97 14.43 -10.28 11.91
C PRO A 97 14.11 -11.62 11.25
N TYR A 98 14.85 -11.92 10.20
CA TYR A 98 14.95 -13.27 9.68
C TYR A 98 15.62 -14.21 10.71
N MET A 99 15.11 -15.43 10.83
CA MET A 99 15.58 -16.44 11.77
C MET A 99 15.61 -17.83 11.12
N LEU A 100 16.19 -18.81 11.82
CA LEU A 100 16.01 -20.22 11.53
C LEU A 100 15.14 -20.83 12.64
N ALA A 101 14.27 -21.78 12.29
CA ALA A 101 13.48 -22.53 13.27
C ALA A 101 13.96 -23.96 13.40
N ASP A 102 13.86 -24.51 14.61
CA ASP A 102 14.03 -25.94 14.83
C ASP A 102 12.86 -26.70 14.19
N THR A 103 13.20 -27.66 13.36
CA THR A 103 12.26 -28.50 12.64
C THR A 103 12.63 -29.97 12.72
N ASP A 104 13.50 -30.33 13.67
CA ASP A 104 13.94 -31.73 13.84
C ASP A 104 12.75 -32.61 14.23
N GLY A 105 12.47 -33.60 13.40
CA GLY A 105 11.34 -34.49 13.58
C GLY A 105 9.96 -33.96 13.18
N TYR A 106 9.86 -32.71 12.68
CA TYR A 106 8.61 -32.16 12.20
C TYR A 106 8.36 -32.56 10.74
N THR A 107 7.15 -33.02 10.45
CA THR A 107 6.78 -33.51 9.11
C THR A 107 5.83 -32.60 8.35
N GLY A 108 5.34 -31.52 8.94
CA GLY A 108 4.43 -30.60 8.26
C GLY A 108 3.14 -31.23 7.70
N PRO A 109 2.30 -30.42 7.05
CA PRO A 109 1.02 -30.88 6.49
C PRO A 109 1.15 -31.86 5.32
N ASP A 110 2.21 -31.77 4.53
CA ASP A 110 2.50 -32.66 3.40
C ASP A 110 3.15 -34.00 3.83
N LYS A 111 3.41 -34.15 5.14
CA LYS A 111 4.03 -35.35 5.73
C LYS A 111 5.47 -35.62 5.26
N GLU A 112 6.10 -34.65 4.66
CA GLU A 112 7.54 -34.72 4.33
C GLU A 112 8.38 -34.31 5.53
N LEU A 113 9.43 -35.06 5.77
CA LEU A 113 10.40 -34.72 6.82
C LEU A 113 11.15 -33.45 6.45
N LEU A 114 11.14 -32.46 7.33
CA LEU A 114 11.90 -31.23 7.13
C LEU A 114 13.38 -31.42 7.53
N PRO A 115 14.27 -30.55 7.02
CA PRO A 115 15.65 -30.51 7.52
C PRO A 115 15.62 -30.10 9.01
N LYS A 116 16.67 -30.44 9.77
CA LYS A 116 16.73 -30.14 11.22
C LYS A 116 16.55 -28.66 11.56
N LYS A 117 16.93 -27.78 10.66
CA LYS A 117 16.67 -26.34 10.73
C LYS A 117 16.14 -25.86 9.39
N ALA A 118 15.07 -25.11 9.41
CA ALA A 118 14.48 -24.50 8.23
C ALA A 118 14.44 -22.98 8.37
N PRO A 119 14.48 -22.25 7.23
CA PRO A 119 14.21 -20.83 7.24
C PRO A 119 12.90 -20.52 7.95
N ALA A 120 12.94 -19.64 8.95
CA ALA A 120 11.77 -19.08 9.60
C ALA A 120 11.49 -17.71 9.02
N ILE A 121 10.45 -17.64 8.20
CA ILE A 121 10.03 -16.40 7.55
C ILE A 121 8.82 -15.80 8.25
N VAL A 122 8.65 -14.52 8.02
CA VAL A 122 7.52 -13.76 8.55
C VAL A 122 6.34 -13.78 7.59
N HIS A 123 5.16 -13.95 8.15
CA HIS A 123 3.91 -13.75 7.43
C HIS A 123 2.89 -13.11 8.37
N PHE A 124 2.46 -11.89 8.08
CA PHE A 124 1.64 -11.16 9.04
C PHE A 124 0.35 -10.61 8.43
N ARG A 125 -0.62 -10.40 9.31
CA ARG A 125 -1.92 -9.86 8.95
C ARG A 125 -2.18 -8.52 9.65
N MET A 126 -2.00 -8.46 10.95
CA MET A 126 -2.09 -7.23 11.72
C MET A 126 -0.77 -7.02 12.46
N CYS A 127 -0.06 -5.95 12.13
CA CYS A 127 1.25 -5.65 12.70
C CYS A 127 1.17 -4.77 13.96
N PHE A 128 0.29 -3.76 13.97
CA PHE A 128 0.23 -2.77 15.05
C PHE A 128 -1.10 -2.79 15.79
N TYR A 129 -1.00 -2.71 17.12
CA TYR A 129 -2.12 -2.52 18.03
C TYR A 129 -1.77 -1.46 19.07
N LYS A 130 -2.58 -0.43 19.19
CA LYS A 130 -2.44 0.60 20.22
C LYS A 130 -3.32 0.22 21.42
N ALA A 131 -2.70 -0.24 22.49
CA ALA A 131 -3.38 -0.64 23.71
C ALA A 131 -3.94 0.57 24.49
N SER A 132 -4.93 0.33 25.34
CA SER A 132 -5.59 1.35 26.16
C SER A 132 -4.64 2.07 27.12
N ASN A 133 -3.57 1.39 27.58
CA ASN A 133 -2.51 1.98 28.40
C ASN A 133 -1.49 2.82 27.59
N GLY A 134 -1.72 3.00 26.29
CA GLY A 134 -0.93 3.84 25.40
C GLY A 134 0.31 3.18 24.81
N LYS A 135 0.57 1.90 25.08
CA LYS A 135 1.64 1.14 24.43
C LYS A 135 1.29 0.82 22.97
N LEU A 136 2.28 0.86 22.10
CA LEU A 136 2.16 0.38 20.72
C LEU A 136 2.76 -1.03 20.64
N ILE A 137 1.91 -2.00 20.36
CA ILE A 137 2.28 -3.41 20.22
C ILE A 137 2.43 -3.73 18.74
N ALA A 138 3.58 -4.27 18.35
CA ALA A 138 3.81 -4.85 17.04
C ALA A 138 3.77 -6.38 17.13
N THR A 139 3.12 -7.03 16.17
CA THR A 139 2.99 -8.51 16.14
C THR A 139 3.16 -9.03 14.72
N THR A 140 3.70 -10.23 14.61
CA THR A 140 3.86 -10.94 13.34
C THR A 140 3.74 -12.43 13.55
N PHE A 141 3.49 -13.18 12.47
CA PHE A 141 3.42 -14.63 12.46
C PHE A 141 4.64 -15.23 11.79
N TYR A 142 5.33 -16.10 12.48
CA TYR A 142 6.47 -16.86 11.99
C TYR A 142 6.09 -18.30 11.68
N GLY A 143 6.67 -18.80 10.61
CA GLY A 143 6.61 -20.21 10.28
C GLY A 143 7.74 -20.61 9.35
N PHE A 144 7.74 -21.85 8.94
CA PHE A 144 8.79 -22.43 8.12
C PHE A 144 8.53 -22.16 6.65
N SER A 145 9.61 -21.94 5.91
CA SER A 145 9.61 -21.89 4.45
C SER A 145 10.80 -22.66 3.93
N PRO A 146 10.76 -24.00 3.97
CA PRO A 146 11.85 -24.82 3.46
C PRO A 146 12.09 -24.64 1.97
N ASP A 147 11.08 -24.17 1.23
CA ASP A 147 11.15 -23.77 -0.17
C ASP A 147 10.06 -22.72 -0.50
N SER A 148 10.05 -22.25 -1.75
CA SER A 148 9.11 -21.21 -2.22
C SER A 148 7.63 -21.64 -2.31
N HIS A 149 7.31 -22.91 -2.12
CA HIS A 149 5.95 -23.44 -2.20
C HIS A 149 5.32 -23.69 -0.83
N ARG A 150 6.15 -23.90 0.19
CA ARG A 150 5.75 -24.14 1.57
C ARG A 150 5.88 -22.88 2.39
N ALA A 151 4.79 -22.44 2.98
CA ALA A 151 4.68 -21.15 3.66
C ALA A 151 3.97 -21.26 5.00
N PRO A 152 4.18 -20.32 5.91
CA PRO A 152 3.51 -20.31 7.22
C PRO A 152 1.99 -20.43 7.11
N ASN A 153 1.36 -19.75 6.18
CA ASN A 153 -0.08 -19.77 5.97
C ASN A 153 -0.61 -21.04 5.24
N ASN A 154 0.27 -21.94 4.84
CA ASN A 154 -0.09 -23.24 4.26
C ASN A 154 0.06 -24.39 5.28
N GLY A 155 0.04 -24.07 6.57
CA GLY A 155 0.14 -25.04 7.63
C GLY A 155 1.54 -25.21 8.21
N TYR A 156 2.50 -24.38 7.79
CA TYR A 156 3.88 -24.38 8.30
C TYR A 156 4.13 -23.28 9.33
N GLY A 157 3.07 -22.67 9.86
CA GLY A 157 3.18 -21.66 10.92
C GLY A 157 3.56 -22.25 12.26
N ALA A 158 4.39 -21.54 13.03
CA ALA A 158 4.87 -21.98 14.34
C ALA A 158 4.32 -21.13 15.49
N ALA A 159 4.50 -19.83 15.42
CA ALA A 159 4.11 -18.94 16.51
C ALA A 159 3.88 -17.50 16.03
N ARG A 160 3.11 -16.77 16.79
CA ARG A 160 2.98 -15.32 16.66
C ARG A 160 3.88 -14.64 17.68
N LEU A 161 4.75 -13.77 17.17
CA LEU A 161 5.67 -12.99 17.98
C LEU A 161 5.13 -11.59 18.22
N VAL A 162 5.60 -10.98 19.31
CA VAL A 162 5.18 -9.65 19.74
C VAL A 162 6.35 -8.89 20.36
N ARG A 163 6.33 -7.56 20.17
CA ARG A 163 7.20 -6.62 20.87
C ARG A 163 6.55 -5.26 20.99
N GLU A 164 7.04 -4.40 21.88
CA GLU A 164 6.63 -3.02 21.99
C GLU A 164 7.47 -2.12 21.09
N VAL A 165 6.83 -1.15 20.45
CA VAL A 165 7.49 0.03 19.85
C VAL A 165 7.38 1.16 20.85
N TYR A 166 8.50 1.59 21.41
CA TYR A 166 8.54 2.67 22.40
C TYR A 166 8.26 4.06 21.79
N LYS A 167 8.01 5.05 22.63
CA LYS A 167 7.71 6.43 22.18
C LYS A 167 8.84 7.11 21.42
N ASP A 168 10.08 6.67 21.61
CA ASP A 168 11.26 7.11 20.87
C ASP A 168 11.55 6.25 19.62
N TYR A 169 10.63 5.33 19.30
CA TYR A 169 10.73 4.39 18.18
C TYR A 169 11.90 3.40 18.29
N THR A 170 12.38 3.13 19.49
CA THR A 170 13.17 1.94 19.81
C THR A 170 12.25 0.78 20.11
N LEU A 171 12.79 -0.42 20.23
CA LEU A 171 12.04 -1.66 20.32
C LEU A 171 12.36 -2.39 21.64
N SER A 172 11.36 -3.05 22.23
CA SER A 172 11.58 -4.02 23.30
C SER A 172 12.23 -5.30 22.76
N ASP A 173 12.58 -6.23 23.67
CA ASP A 173 12.82 -7.61 23.30
C ASP A 173 11.61 -8.23 22.62
N MET A 174 11.82 -9.35 21.91
CA MET A 174 10.76 -10.13 21.29
C MET A 174 10.22 -11.17 22.27
N TYR A 175 8.93 -11.44 22.17
CA TYR A 175 8.23 -12.45 22.96
C TYR A 175 7.30 -13.25 22.04
N ILE A 176 6.98 -14.48 22.43
CA ILE A 176 5.88 -15.23 21.82
C ILE A 176 4.59 -14.79 22.50
N ILE A 177 3.57 -14.40 21.71
CA ILE A 177 2.24 -14.06 22.23
C ILE A 177 1.25 -15.21 22.06
N LYS A 178 1.43 -16.06 21.03
CA LYS A 178 0.55 -17.20 20.76
C LYS A 178 1.34 -18.28 20.02
N TYR A 179 1.29 -19.50 20.52
CA TYR A 179 1.74 -20.68 19.80
C TYR A 179 0.69 -21.14 18.80
N ASN A 180 1.13 -21.76 17.74
CA ASN A 180 0.23 -22.47 16.85
C ASN A 180 -0.02 -23.90 17.35
N GLU A 181 -0.82 -24.01 18.39
CA GLU A 181 -1.15 -25.29 19.01
C GLU A 181 -1.87 -26.25 18.05
N ALA A 182 -2.70 -25.71 17.16
CA ALA A 182 -3.38 -26.51 16.13
C ALA A 182 -2.41 -27.17 15.14
N GLY A 183 -1.23 -26.56 14.94
CA GLY A 183 -0.11 -27.10 14.18
C GLY A 183 0.85 -27.95 15.00
N GLY A 184 0.58 -28.14 16.30
CA GLY A 184 1.41 -28.94 17.18
C GLY A 184 2.55 -28.18 17.86
N PHE A 185 2.55 -26.84 17.83
CA PHE A 185 3.59 -26.00 18.42
C PHE A 185 3.21 -25.54 19.83
N ASN A 186 4.19 -25.52 20.73
CA ASN A 186 4.07 -25.11 22.14
C ASN A 186 5.42 -24.59 22.65
N GLY A 187 5.52 -24.35 23.98
CA GLY A 187 6.74 -23.84 24.60
C GLY A 187 7.95 -24.76 24.55
N ASP A 188 7.76 -26.06 24.34
CA ASP A 188 8.84 -27.03 24.36
C ASP A 188 9.50 -27.22 22.99
N ASN A 189 8.75 -26.97 21.89
CA ASN A 189 9.19 -27.26 20.53
C ASN A 189 9.25 -26.04 19.59
N THR A 190 8.91 -24.83 20.05
CA THR A 190 9.00 -23.61 19.26
C THR A 190 10.33 -22.91 19.54
N ILE A 191 11.38 -23.30 18.83
CA ILE A 191 12.74 -22.85 19.05
C ILE A 191 13.25 -22.14 17.79
N PHE A 192 13.85 -20.97 17.99
CA PHE A 192 14.45 -20.17 16.92
C PHE A 192 15.96 -20.01 17.13
N TYR A 193 16.68 -19.86 16.04
CA TYR A 193 18.13 -19.67 16.01
C TYR A 193 18.51 -18.45 15.19
N SER A 194 19.65 -17.85 15.52
CA SER A 194 20.27 -16.82 14.70
C SER A 194 20.65 -17.39 13.31
N PRO A 195 20.41 -16.64 12.22
CA PRO A 195 20.76 -17.08 10.85
C PRO A 195 22.28 -17.08 10.57
N GLU A 196 23.06 -16.32 11.34
CA GLU A 196 24.48 -16.07 11.09
C GLU A 196 25.36 -17.23 11.59
N GLY A 197 25.30 -18.40 10.93
CA GLY A 197 26.27 -19.48 11.07
C GLY A 197 26.47 -20.06 12.47
N SER A 198 25.86 -19.50 13.47
CA SER A 198 25.91 -19.95 14.85
C SER A 198 24.76 -20.93 15.15
N ASN A 199 25.05 -21.94 15.95
CA ASN A 199 24.00 -22.75 16.57
C ASN A 199 23.37 -22.00 17.76
N GLU A 200 23.44 -20.68 17.77
CA GLU A 200 22.96 -19.86 18.87
C GLU A 200 21.43 -19.83 18.88
N GLN A 201 20.87 -20.44 19.90
CA GLN A 201 19.45 -20.40 20.16
C GLN A 201 19.08 -19.00 20.65
N LEU A 202 18.02 -18.44 20.06
CA LEU A 202 17.48 -17.16 20.48
C LEU A 202 16.57 -17.37 21.70
N ASP A 203 16.76 -16.57 22.73
CA ASP A 203 15.85 -16.54 23.89
C ASP A 203 14.63 -15.66 23.56
N ILE A 204 13.53 -16.32 23.17
CA ILE A 204 12.25 -15.66 22.86
C ILE A 204 11.19 -16.24 23.79
N PRO A 205 11.06 -15.70 25.01
CA PRO A 205 10.13 -16.26 26.00
C PRO A 205 8.67 -15.92 25.66
N TYR A 206 7.76 -16.62 26.31
CA TYR A 206 6.34 -16.29 26.26
C TYR A 206 6.07 -14.94 26.96
N TYR A 207 5.22 -14.09 26.41
CA TYR A 207 5.05 -12.67 26.80
C TYR A 207 4.76 -12.46 28.29
N VAL A 208 4.12 -13.41 28.97
CA VAL A 208 3.81 -13.32 30.41
C VAL A 208 5.06 -13.26 31.29
N HIS A 209 6.21 -13.71 30.76
CA HIS A 209 7.50 -13.68 31.45
C HIS A 209 8.21 -12.32 31.36
N SER A 210 7.64 -11.37 30.61
CA SER A 210 8.18 -10.01 30.58
C SER A 210 8.17 -9.38 31.98
N SER A 211 9.24 -8.68 32.33
CA SER A 211 9.30 -7.88 33.56
C SER A 211 8.42 -6.63 33.48
N ASP A 212 8.09 -6.14 32.27
CA ASP A 212 7.19 -5.02 32.07
C ASP A 212 5.73 -5.49 32.14
N LYS A 213 5.12 -5.29 33.32
CA LYS A 213 3.72 -5.70 33.55
C LYS A 213 2.70 -4.90 32.75
N GLU A 214 3.01 -3.69 32.34
CA GLU A 214 2.14 -2.90 31.46
C GLU A 214 2.19 -3.43 30.00
N PHE A 215 3.33 -3.95 29.56
CA PHE A 215 3.43 -4.68 28.30
C PHE A 215 2.59 -5.97 28.33
N VAL A 216 2.69 -6.74 29.43
CA VAL A 216 1.87 -7.95 29.60
C VAL A 216 0.37 -7.62 29.52
N LYS A 217 -0.09 -6.58 30.24
CA LYS A 217 -1.49 -6.12 30.15
C LYS A 217 -1.91 -5.71 28.75
N ALA A 218 -1.03 -5.07 27.98
CA ALA A 218 -1.32 -4.69 26.60
C ALA A 218 -1.46 -5.92 25.69
N CYS A 219 -0.67 -6.95 25.91
CA CYS A 219 -0.80 -8.24 25.22
C CYS A 219 -2.10 -8.96 25.60
N ASP A 220 -2.45 -8.99 26.88
CA ASP A 220 -3.71 -9.58 27.36
C ASP A 220 -4.92 -8.84 26.77
N GLU A 221 -4.86 -7.50 26.71
CA GLU A 221 -5.88 -6.69 26.08
C GLU A 221 -6.04 -7.06 24.60
N LEU A 222 -4.93 -7.15 23.83
CA LEU A 222 -4.95 -7.56 22.44
C LEU A 222 -5.59 -8.95 22.27
N LEU A 223 -5.19 -9.92 23.08
CA LEU A 223 -5.73 -11.28 23.04
C LEU A 223 -7.23 -11.35 23.40
N SER A 224 -7.75 -10.37 24.13
CA SER A 224 -9.19 -10.26 24.43
C SER A 224 -10.03 -9.69 23.25
N LYS A 225 -9.39 -9.12 22.22
CA LYS A 225 -10.07 -8.45 21.10
C LYS A 225 -10.44 -9.44 20.00
N LYS A 226 -11.53 -10.17 20.17
CA LYS A 226 -12.00 -11.21 19.27
C LYS A 226 -11.97 -10.80 17.78
N LEU A 227 -12.55 -9.64 17.42
CA LEU A 227 -12.60 -9.17 16.03
C LEU A 227 -11.22 -8.83 15.46
N ILE A 228 -10.30 -8.32 16.29
CA ILE A 228 -8.92 -8.06 15.85
C ILE A 228 -8.22 -9.38 15.58
N LEU A 229 -8.41 -10.38 16.43
CA LEU A 229 -7.83 -11.72 16.26
C LEU A 229 -8.37 -12.44 15.02
N GLU A 230 -9.60 -12.17 14.59
CA GLU A 230 -10.14 -12.70 13.32
C GLU A 230 -9.25 -12.37 12.12
N GLN A 231 -8.48 -11.27 12.18
CA GLN A 231 -7.52 -10.91 11.14
C GLN A 231 -6.29 -11.84 11.11
N TRP A 232 -6.05 -12.61 12.18
CA TRP A 232 -4.92 -13.54 12.27
C TRP A 232 -5.20 -14.87 11.57
N TYR A 233 -6.46 -15.18 11.32
CA TYR A 233 -6.86 -16.48 10.76
C TYR A 233 -6.18 -16.80 9.42
N GLU A 234 -5.88 -15.81 8.59
CA GLU A 234 -5.26 -16.07 7.28
C GLU A 234 -3.86 -16.68 7.42
N GLU A 235 -3.14 -16.36 8.48
CA GLU A 235 -1.84 -16.95 8.78
C GLU A 235 -1.96 -18.30 9.49
N GLU A 236 -3.06 -18.50 10.21
CA GLU A 236 -3.32 -19.69 11.04
C GLU A 236 -4.48 -20.50 10.44
N MET A 237 -4.40 -20.88 9.16
CA MET A 237 -5.50 -21.49 8.40
C MET A 237 -6.07 -22.78 8.97
N TYR A 238 -5.36 -23.45 9.86
CA TYR A 238 -5.79 -24.67 10.53
C TYR A 238 -6.51 -24.42 11.86
N ASP A 239 -6.49 -23.22 12.41
CA ASP A 239 -7.29 -22.87 13.60
C ASP A 239 -8.72 -22.55 13.20
N LYS A 240 -9.60 -23.53 13.30
CA LYS A 240 -11.02 -23.43 12.92
C LYS A 240 -11.87 -22.64 13.91
N SER A 241 -11.30 -22.10 14.99
CA SER A 241 -12.02 -21.25 15.94
C SER A 241 -12.37 -19.88 15.36
N TYR A 242 -11.61 -19.39 14.37
CA TYR A 242 -11.87 -18.14 13.68
C TYR A 242 -12.99 -18.27 12.63
N LYS A 243 -13.85 -17.25 12.55
CA LYS A 243 -15.03 -17.25 11.66
C LYS A 243 -14.71 -16.88 10.22
N THR A 244 -13.75 -16.00 10.00
CA THR A 244 -13.44 -15.44 8.69
C THR A 244 -12.64 -16.35 7.77
N HIS A 245 -12.19 -17.50 8.26
CA HIS A 245 -11.62 -18.59 7.47
C HIS A 245 -10.54 -18.16 6.45
N GLY A 246 -9.57 -17.36 6.87
CA GLY A 246 -8.44 -16.95 6.02
C GLY A 246 -8.77 -15.95 4.92
N ARG A 247 -9.89 -15.25 5.02
CA ARG A 247 -10.41 -14.35 3.98
C ARG A 247 -9.81 -12.94 4.01
N ALA A 248 -8.85 -12.67 4.90
CA ALA A 248 -8.14 -11.40 4.99
C ALA A 248 -9.04 -10.19 5.30
N VAL A 249 -9.83 -10.31 6.35
CA VAL A 249 -10.83 -9.32 6.72
C VAL A 249 -10.23 -7.94 7.03
N SER A 250 -10.87 -6.89 6.55
CA SER A 250 -10.69 -5.49 6.95
C SER A 250 -11.93 -5.06 7.70
N LEU A 251 -11.78 -4.46 8.88
CA LEU A 251 -12.87 -4.13 9.79
C LEU A 251 -13.03 -2.62 9.96
N TYR A 252 -14.27 -2.14 9.94
CA TYR A 252 -14.64 -0.79 10.36
C TYR A 252 -16.04 -0.77 10.97
N GLU A 253 -16.33 0.20 11.84
CA GLU A 253 -17.66 0.43 12.38
C GLU A 253 -18.46 1.33 11.43
N ASP A 254 -19.69 0.90 11.05
CA ASP A 254 -20.61 1.68 10.21
C ASP A 254 -21.33 2.78 11.02
N ALA A 255 -22.14 3.59 10.35
CA ALA A 255 -22.91 4.65 11.02
C ALA A 255 -24.00 4.12 11.96
N TYR A 256 -24.36 2.86 11.86
CA TYR A 256 -25.38 2.19 12.70
C TYR A 256 -24.78 1.47 13.90
N GLY A 257 -23.45 1.48 14.03
CA GLY A 257 -22.71 0.87 15.13
C GLY A 257 -22.49 -0.63 14.97
N ASN A 258 -22.67 -1.18 13.77
CA ASN A 258 -22.25 -2.54 13.45
C ASN A 258 -20.83 -2.56 12.93
N ILE A 259 -20.16 -3.70 13.03
CA ILE A 259 -18.81 -3.87 12.47
C ILE A 259 -18.92 -4.55 11.11
N VAL A 260 -18.50 -3.85 10.09
CA VAL A 260 -18.41 -4.35 8.71
C VAL A 260 -17.06 -5.01 8.50
N GLY A 261 -17.03 -6.26 8.03
CA GLY A 261 -15.85 -6.99 7.66
C GLY A 261 -15.83 -7.24 6.15
N LEU A 262 -14.87 -6.64 5.43
CA LEU A 262 -14.69 -6.83 3.99
C LEU A 262 -13.52 -7.78 3.72
N CYS A 263 -13.73 -8.76 2.87
CA CYS A 263 -12.79 -9.84 2.59
C CYS A 263 -12.39 -9.90 1.12
N LYS A 264 -11.38 -10.72 0.83
CA LYS A 264 -11.00 -11.09 -0.55
C LYS A 264 -12.20 -11.68 -1.29
N LYS A 265 -12.18 -11.60 -2.62
CA LYS A 265 -13.18 -12.19 -3.53
C LYS A 265 -14.61 -11.68 -3.35
N GLY A 266 -14.78 -10.50 -2.72
CA GLY A 266 -16.09 -9.90 -2.48
C GLY A 266 -16.90 -10.59 -1.38
N GLU A 267 -16.27 -11.36 -0.52
CA GLU A 267 -16.92 -11.91 0.66
C GLU A 267 -16.93 -10.89 1.80
N GLY A 268 -17.89 -10.98 2.70
CA GLY A 268 -18.00 -10.06 3.82
C GLY A 268 -18.81 -10.58 4.99
N TYR A 269 -18.68 -9.88 6.09
CA TYR A 269 -19.36 -10.15 7.35
C TYR A 269 -19.95 -8.86 7.92
N LEU A 270 -21.10 -8.98 8.54
CA LEU A 270 -21.62 -7.99 9.46
C LEU A 270 -21.59 -8.58 10.88
N PHE A 271 -20.93 -7.88 11.78
CA PHE A 271 -20.88 -8.28 13.20
C PHE A 271 -21.65 -7.26 14.05
N ASP A 272 -22.20 -7.73 15.16
CA ASP A 272 -22.60 -6.86 16.26
C ASP A 272 -21.37 -6.33 17.03
N LYS A 273 -21.61 -5.47 18.04
CA LYS A 273 -20.55 -4.91 18.88
C LYS A 273 -19.82 -5.95 19.73
N GLU A 274 -20.47 -7.05 20.02
CA GLU A 274 -19.94 -8.19 20.76
C GLU A 274 -19.12 -9.14 19.86
N GLY A 275 -19.12 -8.88 18.53
CA GLY A 275 -18.40 -9.68 17.53
C GLY A 275 -19.14 -10.96 17.15
N ASN A 276 -20.46 -11.02 17.30
CA ASN A 276 -21.27 -12.10 16.77
C ASN A 276 -21.60 -11.80 15.29
N VAL A 277 -21.56 -12.84 14.46
CA VAL A 277 -21.92 -12.71 13.03
C VAL A 277 -23.42 -12.53 12.89
N LEU A 278 -23.82 -11.41 12.28
CA LEU A 278 -25.21 -11.12 11.91
C LEU A 278 -25.49 -11.56 10.47
N ILE A 279 -24.56 -11.28 9.55
CA ILE A 279 -24.62 -11.64 8.13
C ILE A 279 -23.24 -12.17 7.70
N ASP A 280 -23.24 -13.25 6.91
CA ASP A 280 -22.09 -13.80 6.18
C ASP A 280 -22.55 -14.00 4.73
N GLU A 281 -21.99 -13.25 3.81
CA GLU A 281 -22.40 -13.32 2.40
C GLU A 281 -21.26 -13.03 1.43
N LYS A 282 -21.45 -13.43 0.17
CA LYS A 282 -20.74 -12.85 -0.95
C LYS A 282 -21.49 -11.61 -1.40
N ILE A 283 -20.88 -10.44 -1.26
CA ILE A 283 -21.47 -9.14 -1.57
C ILE A 283 -21.60 -9.00 -3.09
N PRO A 284 -22.82 -8.94 -3.66
CA PRO A 284 -23.00 -9.01 -5.11
C PRO A 284 -22.37 -7.84 -5.88
N SER A 285 -22.40 -6.64 -5.27
CA SER A 285 -21.90 -5.40 -5.89
C SER A 285 -20.39 -5.16 -5.66
N LEU A 286 -19.73 -5.92 -4.77
CA LEU A 286 -18.29 -5.78 -4.50
C LEU A 286 -17.50 -6.73 -5.40
N ILE A 287 -17.27 -6.31 -6.65
CA ILE A 287 -16.46 -7.06 -7.61
C ILE A 287 -14.99 -6.86 -7.26
N THR A 288 -14.31 -7.90 -6.82
CA THR A 288 -12.87 -7.86 -6.49
C THR A 288 -12.24 -9.24 -6.66
N ASN A 289 -10.91 -9.23 -6.79
CA ASN A 289 -10.09 -10.43 -6.96
C ASN A 289 -9.56 -10.98 -5.63
N THR A 290 -8.46 -11.72 -5.68
CA THR A 290 -7.75 -12.26 -4.51
C THR A 290 -6.93 -11.22 -3.75
N ALA A 291 -6.89 -9.95 -4.18
CA ALA A 291 -6.29 -8.87 -3.42
C ALA A 291 -7.19 -8.48 -2.23
N LYS A 292 -6.61 -7.73 -1.29
CA LYS A 292 -7.35 -7.28 -0.11
C LYS A 292 -8.23 -6.09 -0.45
N VAL A 293 -9.34 -5.98 0.27
CA VAL A 293 -10.17 -4.78 0.33
C VAL A 293 -9.82 -4.05 1.62
N TRP A 294 -9.76 -2.74 1.59
CA TRP A 294 -9.62 -1.90 2.77
C TRP A 294 -10.79 -0.96 2.90
N GLY A 295 -11.41 -0.92 4.07
CA GLY A 295 -12.46 0.02 4.40
C GLY A 295 -12.16 0.71 5.73
N GLN A 296 -12.51 2.00 5.85
CA GLN A 296 -12.36 2.76 7.08
C GLN A 296 -13.33 3.94 7.16
N LYS A 297 -13.59 4.37 8.40
CA LYS A 297 -14.19 5.67 8.66
C LYS A 297 -13.13 6.75 8.45
N THR A 298 -13.50 7.83 7.77
CA THR A 298 -12.61 8.96 7.52
C THR A 298 -12.64 9.95 8.69
N PRO A 299 -11.62 10.80 8.86
CA PRO A 299 -11.58 11.77 9.97
C PRO A 299 -12.73 12.77 10.00
N ASP A 300 -13.42 12.99 8.89
CA ASP A 300 -14.62 13.85 8.81
C ASP A 300 -15.94 13.10 9.03
N GLY A 301 -15.85 11.81 9.39
CA GLY A 301 -17.00 11.01 9.77
C GLY A 301 -17.66 10.23 8.65
N ASN A 302 -17.25 10.44 7.40
CA ASN A 302 -17.63 9.64 6.24
C ASN A 302 -16.85 8.31 6.19
N TYR A 303 -16.98 7.56 5.09
CA TYR A 303 -16.33 6.27 4.90
C TYR A 303 -15.71 6.18 3.52
N ILE A 304 -14.70 5.35 3.41
CA ILE A 304 -14.02 5.04 2.15
C ILE A 304 -13.68 3.55 2.09
N ILE A 305 -13.84 2.96 0.92
CA ILE A 305 -13.24 1.66 0.59
C ILE A 305 -12.19 1.85 -0.51
N CYS A 306 -11.14 1.02 -0.45
CA CYS A 306 -10.07 0.99 -1.43
C CYS A 306 -9.80 -0.47 -1.83
N TYR A 307 -9.83 -0.76 -3.14
CA TYR A 307 -9.73 -2.12 -3.64
C TYR A 307 -9.40 -2.15 -5.15
N ASN A 308 -9.22 -3.36 -5.70
CA ASN A 308 -9.07 -3.55 -7.14
C ASN A 308 -10.41 -4.08 -7.68
N PRO A 309 -11.18 -3.28 -8.43
CA PRO A 309 -12.51 -3.64 -8.93
C PRO A 309 -12.46 -4.55 -10.17
N THR A 310 -11.79 -5.69 -10.06
CA THR A 310 -11.62 -6.68 -11.13
C THR A 310 -11.60 -8.09 -10.57
N THR A 311 -12.03 -9.06 -11.34
CA THR A 311 -11.91 -10.48 -11.02
C THR A 311 -10.56 -11.08 -11.43
N ASP A 312 -9.78 -10.38 -12.25
CA ASP A 312 -8.44 -10.83 -12.65
C ASP A 312 -7.49 -10.81 -11.44
N GLY A 313 -6.93 -11.98 -11.10
CA GLY A 313 -5.97 -12.14 -10.02
C GLY A 313 -4.52 -11.84 -10.41
N SER A 314 -4.22 -11.79 -11.71
CA SER A 314 -2.87 -11.56 -12.25
C SER A 314 -2.51 -10.08 -12.27
N HIS A 315 -3.47 -9.23 -12.65
CA HIS A 315 -3.32 -7.79 -12.76
C HIS A 315 -4.18 -7.10 -11.71
N ARG A 316 -3.51 -6.50 -10.70
CA ARG A 316 -4.18 -5.82 -9.59
C ARG A 316 -4.25 -4.32 -9.85
N TRP A 317 -4.95 -3.98 -10.92
CA TRP A 317 -5.33 -2.62 -11.28
C TRP A 317 -6.75 -2.57 -11.87
N PRO A 318 -7.40 -1.40 -11.86
CA PRO A 318 -6.96 -0.17 -11.18
C PRO A 318 -6.94 -0.33 -9.66
N LEU A 319 -6.24 0.57 -8.97
CA LEU A 319 -6.46 0.81 -7.56
C LEU A 319 -7.55 1.86 -7.42
N ALA A 320 -8.74 1.45 -7.00
CA ALA A 320 -9.91 2.31 -6.94
C ALA A 320 -10.35 2.62 -5.51
N VAL A 321 -11.04 3.73 -5.37
CA VAL A 321 -11.72 4.16 -4.14
C VAL A 321 -13.18 4.43 -4.41
N MET A 322 -14.04 4.17 -3.41
CA MET A 322 -15.43 4.63 -3.36
C MET A 322 -15.72 5.26 -2.01
N GLU A 323 -16.66 6.19 -1.96
CA GLU A 323 -17.00 6.98 -0.78
C GLU A 323 -18.42 6.66 -0.31
N SER A 324 -18.65 6.82 1.00
CA SER A 324 -19.95 6.58 1.63
C SER A 324 -20.16 7.52 2.80
N ASN A 325 -21.42 7.88 3.07
CA ASN A 325 -21.80 8.68 4.24
C ASN A 325 -22.16 7.81 5.45
N ASP A 326 -22.46 6.55 5.24
CA ASP A 326 -22.95 5.64 6.30
C ASP A 326 -22.11 4.36 6.48
N GLY A 327 -21.17 4.13 5.56
CA GLY A 327 -20.33 2.91 5.58
C GLY A 327 -21.04 1.68 4.99
N ARG A 328 -22.20 1.85 4.35
CA ARG A 328 -22.99 0.78 3.75
C ARG A 328 -23.27 1.03 2.27
N GLU A 329 -23.63 2.24 1.88
CA GLU A 329 -23.91 2.64 0.51
C GLU A 329 -22.73 3.41 -0.05
N TYR A 330 -22.02 2.85 -1.03
CA TYR A 330 -20.82 3.38 -1.64
C TYR A 330 -21.07 3.89 -3.05
N TYR A 331 -20.45 5.02 -3.40
CA TYR A 331 -20.65 5.76 -4.65
C TYR A 331 -19.32 6.32 -5.17
N ASN A 332 -19.34 6.90 -6.37
CA ASN A 332 -18.25 7.68 -6.96
C ASN A 332 -16.95 6.88 -7.11
N MET A 333 -17.02 5.74 -7.79
CA MET A 333 -15.82 4.96 -8.08
C MET A 333 -14.81 5.79 -8.87
N LYS A 334 -13.59 5.95 -8.35
CA LYS A 334 -12.48 6.68 -8.99
C LYS A 334 -11.17 5.95 -8.83
N ALA A 335 -10.25 6.12 -9.77
CA ALA A 335 -8.88 5.64 -9.62
C ALA A 335 -8.16 6.45 -8.54
N LEU A 336 -7.50 5.76 -7.61
CA LEU A 336 -6.69 6.38 -6.55
C LEU A 336 -5.34 6.86 -7.11
N ILE A 337 -4.76 6.11 -8.03
CA ILE A 337 -3.50 6.43 -8.70
C ILE A 337 -3.66 6.34 -10.22
N PRO A 338 -2.98 7.21 -10.96
CA PRO A 338 -3.14 7.29 -12.41
C PRO A 338 -2.45 6.14 -13.16
N GLU A 339 -1.39 5.59 -12.60
CA GLU A 339 -0.64 4.49 -13.20
C GLU A 339 0.04 3.60 -12.16
N ILE A 340 0.45 2.41 -12.58
CA ILE A 340 1.26 1.50 -11.81
C ILE A 340 2.71 1.64 -12.24
N PRO A 341 3.68 1.83 -11.31
CA PRO A 341 5.09 1.79 -11.64
C PRO A 341 5.48 0.50 -12.37
N PRO A 342 6.43 0.56 -13.29
CA PRO A 342 6.82 -0.62 -14.06
C PRO A 342 7.39 -1.72 -13.16
N TYR A 343 7.12 -2.97 -13.53
CA TYR A 343 7.69 -4.16 -12.94
C TYR A 343 9.18 -4.24 -13.26
N LYS A 344 10.04 -4.40 -12.24
CA LYS A 344 11.48 -4.31 -12.38
C LYS A 344 12.22 -5.64 -12.24
N TYR A 345 11.72 -6.53 -11.39
CA TYR A 345 12.44 -7.75 -11.01
C TYR A 345 11.54 -8.97 -11.14
N GLN A 346 12.00 -9.96 -11.85
CA GLN A 346 11.29 -11.23 -11.99
C GLN A 346 11.16 -11.95 -10.65
N GLY A 347 10.03 -12.64 -10.47
CA GLY A 347 9.74 -13.50 -9.34
C GLY A 347 8.59 -14.45 -9.65
N ASN A 348 8.49 -15.55 -8.91
CA ASN A 348 7.51 -16.60 -9.17
C ASN A 348 6.12 -16.25 -8.61
N ILE A 349 6.05 -15.46 -7.53
CA ILE A 349 4.81 -15.12 -6.81
C ILE A 349 4.66 -13.60 -6.72
N LYS A 350 5.02 -12.89 -7.79
CA LYS A 350 4.77 -11.44 -7.91
C LYS A 350 3.53 -11.20 -8.75
N ASN A 351 2.49 -10.62 -8.13
CA ASN A 351 1.33 -10.14 -8.86
C ASN A 351 1.57 -8.69 -9.26
N LEU A 352 1.25 -8.33 -10.50
CA LEU A 352 1.41 -6.97 -10.99
C LEU A 352 0.31 -6.05 -10.42
N GLY A 353 0.66 -4.79 -10.16
CA GLY A 353 -0.29 -3.76 -9.72
C GLY A 353 -0.20 -3.38 -8.26
N ALA A 354 -1.04 -2.41 -7.88
CA ALA A 354 -1.15 -1.90 -6.52
C ALA A 354 -2.05 -2.80 -5.68
N GLN A 355 -1.58 -3.22 -4.51
CA GLN A 355 -2.23 -4.27 -3.76
C GLN A 355 -1.97 -4.22 -2.26
N TYR A 356 -2.77 -4.95 -1.49
CA TYR A 356 -2.65 -5.11 -0.04
C TYR A 356 -2.73 -3.77 0.70
N MET A 357 -3.77 -3.01 0.36
CA MET A 357 -4.05 -1.70 0.93
C MET A 357 -4.27 -1.79 2.43
N ARG A 358 -3.72 -0.81 3.16
CA ARG A 358 -3.92 -0.61 4.59
C ARG A 358 -3.93 0.88 4.90
N GLY A 359 -4.89 1.28 5.73
CA GLY A 359 -4.99 2.65 6.23
C GLY A 359 -4.93 2.68 7.76
N ILE A 360 -5.24 3.85 8.31
CA ILE A 360 -5.38 4.03 9.75
C ILE A 360 -6.83 3.73 10.13
N CYS A 361 -7.03 2.89 11.14
CA CYS A 361 -8.34 2.53 11.67
C CYS A 361 -8.43 2.83 13.18
N SER A 362 -9.59 2.63 13.76
CA SER A 362 -9.89 3.02 15.14
C SER A 362 -8.97 2.41 16.20
N TYR A 363 -8.37 1.25 15.94
CA TYR A 363 -7.49 0.56 16.89
C TYR A 363 -5.99 0.74 16.60
N ASN A 364 -5.61 1.46 15.56
CA ASN A 364 -4.20 1.79 15.27
C ASN A 364 -3.93 3.30 15.21
N GLY A 365 -4.77 4.10 15.84
CA GLY A 365 -4.52 5.50 16.12
C GLY A 365 -5.16 6.47 15.13
N SER A 366 -4.83 7.74 15.30
CA SER A 366 -5.18 8.84 14.39
C SER A 366 -3.97 9.74 14.20
N PHE A 367 -3.82 10.35 13.04
CA PHE A 367 -2.68 11.19 12.71
C PHE A 367 -3.10 12.65 12.46
N ASP A 368 -3.79 12.90 11.38
CA ASP A 368 -4.33 14.21 11.00
C ASP A 368 -5.74 14.07 10.45
N LYS A 369 -6.27 15.12 9.80
CA LYS A 369 -7.61 15.11 9.19
C LYS A 369 -7.68 14.49 7.78
N ASN A 370 -6.59 13.93 7.27
CA ASN A 370 -6.56 13.30 5.96
C ASN A 370 -6.72 11.78 6.09
N VAL A 371 -7.13 11.15 4.99
CA VAL A 371 -7.11 9.70 4.87
C VAL A 371 -5.75 9.27 4.36
N TRP A 372 -5.14 8.28 5.01
CA TRP A 372 -3.86 7.73 4.63
C TRP A 372 -4.01 6.25 4.28
N ILE A 373 -3.56 5.86 3.08
CA ILE A 373 -3.64 4.49 2.59
C ILE A 373 -2.29 4.09 2.02
N THR A 374 -1.68 3.04 2.54
CA THR A 374 -0.45 2.45 2.02
C THR A 374 -0.74 1.17 1.26
N TYR A 375 0.09 0.84 0.29
CA TYR A 375 0.00 -0.36 -0.55
C TYR A 375 1.37 -0.69 -1.14
N SER A 376 1.52 -1.91 -1.64
CA SER A 376 2.68 -2.28 -2.45
C SER A 376 2.31 -2.27 -3.93
N CYS A 377 3.24 -1.84 -4.78
CA CYS A 377 3.15 -2.01 -6.23
C CYS A 377 4.04 -3.13 -6.69
N ASN A 378 3.49 -4.08 -7.46
CA ASN A 378 4.19 -5.24 -8.04
C ASN A 378 4.87 -6.16 -7.01
N LYS A 379 4.53 -6.03 -5.71
CA LYS A 379 5.28 -6.60 -4.59
C LYS A 379 6.76 -6.20 -4.58
N GLU A 380 7.07 -5.02 -5.08
CA GLU A 380 8.43 -4.47 -5.17
C GLU A 380 8.57 -3.16 -4.40
N ASP A 381 7.69 -2.22 -4.66
CA ASP A 381 7.73 -0.87 -4.11
C ASP A 381 6.64 -0.66 -3.08
N ILE A 382 6.94 0.12 -2.05
CA ILE A 382 5.95 0.56 -1.06
C ILE A 382 5.58 2.00 -1.32
N TRP A 383 4.28 2.25 -1.37
CA TRP A 383 3.68 3.56 -1.63
C TRP A 383 2.66 3.93 -0.55
N ILE A 384 2.44 5.22 -0.40
CA ILE A 384 1.39 5.78 0.45
C ILE A 384 0.66 6.89 -0.29
N SER A 385 -0.65 6.91 -0.19
CA SER A 385 -1.50 7.99 -0.68
C SER A 385 -2.16 8.72 0.47
N LYS A 386 -2.08 10.04 0.45
CA LYS A 386 -2.79 10.97 1.31
C LYS A 386 -3.96 11.53 0.52
N LEU A 387 -5.16 11.32 0.99
CA LEU A 387 -6.36 11.90 0.41
C LEU A 387 -6.76 13.13 1.24
N THR A 388 -6.88 14.24 0.56
CA THR A 388 -7.22 15.55 1.15
C THR A 388 -8.57 16.03 0.65
N LYS A 389 -9.02 17.17 1.15
CA LYS A 389 -10.19 17.88 0.61
C LYS A 389 -9.85 18.81 -0.56
N ASP A 390 -8.58 18.86 -0.96
CA ASP A 390 -8.17 19.55 -2.16
C ASP A 390 -8.85 18.91 -3.38
N ASN A 391 -9.42 19.74 -4.23
CA ASN A 391 -10.07 19.29 -5.46
C ASN A 391 -9.38 19.85 -6.71
N LYS A 392 -8.23 20.50 -6.54
CA LYS A 392 -7.51 21.21 -7.60
C LYS A 392 -6.34 20.38 -8.15
N TYR A 393 -5.64 19.62 -7.30
CA TYR A 393 -4.46 18.86 -7.70
C TYR A 393 -4.45 17.45 -7.17
N SER A 394 -3.73 16.57 -7.88
CA SER A 394 -3.20 15.30 -7.38
C SER A 394 -1.76 15.15 -7.83
N ILE A 395 -0.93 14.53 -7.00
CA ILE A 395 0.50 14.39 -7.23
C ILE A 395 0.91 12.95 -6.97
N MET A 396 1.68 12.36 -7.90
CA MET A 396 2.39 11.11 -7.69
C MET A 396 3.89 11.39 -7.73
N LYS A 397 4.56 11.17 -6.59
CA LYS A 397 5.97 11.50 -6.39
C LYS A 397 6.80 10.24 -6.13
N PRO A 398 7.61 9.78 -7.08
CA PRO A 398 8.64 8.76 -6.87
C PRO A 398 9.74 9.23 -5.92
N LEU A 399 10.51 8.28 -5.36
CA LEU A 399 11.53 8.57 -4.34
C LEU A 399 12.68 9.45 -4.89
N TRP A 400 13.04 9.29 -6.14
CA TRP A 400 14.12 10.02 -6.81
C TRP A 400 13.66 11.26 -7.57
N CYS A 401 12.44 11.70 -7.26
CA CYS A 401 11.88 12.90 -7.83
C CYS A 401 11.72 13.99 -6.77
N ASP A 402 12.18 15.19 -7.06
CA ASP A 402 11.89 16.38 -6.26
C ASP A 402 10.78 17.17 -6.92
N ILE A 403 9.71 17.47 -6.19
CA ILE A 403 8.62 18.34 -6.62
C ILE A 403 8.52 19.47 -5.60
N ASN A 404 8.81 20.68 -6.06
CA ASN A 404 8.65 21.89 -5.29
C ASN A 404 7.41 22.64 -5.78
N TYR A 405 6.58 23.05 -4.83
CA TYR A 405 5.36 23.80 -5.09
C TYR A 405 5.47 25.21 -4.53
N GLU A 406 5.09 26.18 -5.34
CA GLU A 406 5.01 27.57 -4.95
C GLU A 406 3.66 28.15 -5.42
N HIS A 407 2.91 28.71 -4.48
CA HIS A 407 1.72 29.49 -4.78
C HIS A 407 2.08 30.97 -4.85
N ASN A 408 1.79 31.60 -5.97
CA ASN A 408 2.04 33.03 -6.14
C ASN A 408 0.73 33.77 -6.44
N PRO A 409 0.14 34.43 -5.41
CA PRO A 409 -1.10 35.18 -5.58
C PRO A 409 -0.93 36.52 -6.30
N LYS A 410 0.31 36.91 -6.65
CA LYS A 410 0.54 38.20 -7.31
C LYS A 410 0.24 38.09 -8.80
N PRO A 411 -0.48 39.06 -9.38
CA PRO A 411 -0.65 39.12 -10.82
C PRO A 411 0.71 39.18 -11.50
N TYR A 412 0.90 38.38 -12.51
CA TYR A 412 2.08 38.42 -13.35
C TYR A 412 2.08 39.76 -14.08
N SER A 413 3.06 40.61 -13.84
CA SER A 413 3.12 41.92 -14.42
C SER A 413 3.52 41.80 -15.88
N ASP A 414 2.61 42.11 -16.75
CA ASP A 414 2.87 43.06 -17.77
C ASP A 414 3.36 42.64 -19.10
N ARG A 415 3.43 41.74 -19.72
CA ARG A 415 3.74 41.63 -21.16
C ARG A 415 3.41 40.31 -21.81
N ASP A 416 3.04 39.34 -21.00
CA ASP A 416 2.76 38.03 -21.53
C ASP A 416 1.26 37.77 -21.64
N LYS A 417 0.93 36.81 -22.50
CA LYS A 417 -0.41 36.35 -22.82
C LYS A 417 -1.26 35.95 -21.59
N PHE A 418 -0.61 35.84 -20.44
CA PHE A 418 -1.20 35.34 -19.20
C PHE A 418 -1.20 36.44 -18.14
N ILE A 419 -2.39 36.76 -17.65
CA ILE A 419 -2.60 37.91 -16.77
C ILE A 419 -2.39 37.52 -15.30
N ASP A 420 -2.71 36.28 -14.95
CA ASP A 420 -2.65 35.75 -13.58
C ASP A 420 -1.84 34.45 -13.53
N TYR A 421 -1.03 34.36 -12.52
CA TYR A 421 -0.19 33.23 -12.23
C TYR A 421 -0.57 32.68 -10.86
N ASP A 422 -1.12 31.46 -10.84
CA ASP A 422 -1.67 30.86 -9.64
C ASP A 422 -0.65 29.94 -8.94
N ASP A 423 -0.13 28.97 -9.67
CA ASP A 423 0.67 27.90 -9.09
C ASP A 423 1.88 27.57 -9.96
N LYS A 424 2.99 27.27 -9.29
CA LYS A 424 4.22 26.83 -9.92
C LYS A 424 4.69 25.53 -9.31
N TYR A 425 4.99 24.58 -10.16
CA TYR A 425 5.66 23.34 -9.80
C TYR A 425 7.03 23.27 -10.46
N GLU A 426 8.06 23.04 -9.67
CA GLU A 426 9.39 22.68 -10.17
C GLU A 426 9.62 21.21 -9.91
N ILE A 427 9.96 20.44 -10.94
CA ILE A 427 10.12 19.00 -10.91
C ILE A 427 11.52 18.64 -11.38
N ILE A 428 12.23 17.88 -10.55
CA ILE A 428 13.52 17.28 -10.89
C ILE A 428 13.34 15.77 -10.80
N ASP A 429 13.29 15.11 -11.94
CA ASP A 429 13.13 13.66 -12.04
C ASP A 429 14.47 13.03 -12.43
N ARG A 430 14.94 12.07 -11.62
CA ARG A 430 16.22 11.38 -11.82
C ARG A 430 16.03 9.88 -12.00
N ASP A 431 14.81 9.44 -12.23
CA ASP A 431 14.49 8.02 -12.29
C ASP A 431 13.70 7.64 -13.54
N ALA A 432 14.25 6.69 -14.29
CA ALA A 432 13.55 6.11 -15.43
C ALA A 432 12.45 5.10 -15.05
N CYS A 433 12.38 4.64 -13.78
CA CYS A 433 11.53 3.51 -13.39
C CYS A 433 10.13 3.92 -12.92
N ALA A 434 9.94 5.16 -12.50
CA ALA A 434 8.65 5.72 -12.15
C ALA A 434 8.64 7.20 -12.49
N ARG A 435 7.49 7.72 -12.86
CA ARG A 435 7.34 9.12 -13.28
C ARG A 435 6.79 9.97 -12.17
N ALA A 436 7.24 11.22 -12.09
CA ALA A 436 6.51 12.25 -11.39
C ALA A 436 5.29 12.63 -12.23
N ILE A 437 4.13 12.66 -11.61
CA ILE A 437 2.87 13.04 -12.25
C ILE A 437 2.24 14.16 -11.44
N ILE A 438 1.88 15.25 -12.12
CA ILE A 438 1.01 16.29 -11.60
C ILE A 438 -0.28 16.24 -12.39
N GLU A 439 -1.38 16.12 -11.73
CA GLU A 439 -2.70 16.22 -12.33
C GLU A 439 -3.41 17.45 -11.81
N TYR A 440 -3.83 18.33 -12.71
CA TYR A 440 -4.56 19.54 -12.44
C TYR A 440 -6.02 19.37 -12.85
N PHE A 441 -6.94 19.71 -11.96
CA PHE A 441 -8.38 19.68 -12.19
C PHE A 441 -8.88 21.12 -12.34
N PRO A 442 -9.18 21.57 -13.57
CA PRO A 442 -9.43 23.00 -13.88
C PRO A 442 -10.73 23.54 -13.31
N GLN A 443 -11.54 22.69 -12.69
CA GLN A 443 -12.87 23.04 -12.18
C GLN A 443 -13.75 23.63 -13.32
N ASN A 444 -14.24 24.84 -13.17
CA ASN A 444 -15.12 25.50 -14.13
C ASN A 444 -14.38 26.56 -14.97
N LYS A 445 -13.09 26.40 -15.26
CA LYS A 445 -12.36 27.34 -16.09
C LYS A 445 -12.74 27.17 -17.57
N ASP A 446 -13.12 28.23 -18.22
CA ASP A 446 -13.45 28.27 -19.66
C ASP A 446 -12.21 28.10 -20.56
N VAL A 447 -11.07 28.54 -20.06
CA VAL A 447 -9.78 28.45 -20.76
C VAL A 447 -8.73 27.95 -19.77
N ILE A 448 -8.02 26.92 -20.16
CA ILE A 448 -6.92 26.36 -19.36
C ILE A 448 -5.62 26.86 -19.97
N ARG A 449 -4.80 27.52 -19.15
CA ARG A 449 -3.50 28.07 -19.55
C ARG A 449 -2.41 27.53 -18.66
N LEU A 450 -1.34 27.06 -19.29
CA LEU A 450 -0.11 26.66 -18.59
C LEU A 450 1.11 26.97 -19.45
N GLN A 451 2.24 27.06 -18.79
CA GLN A 451 3.54 27.20 -19.42
C GLN A 451 4.46 26.14 -18.86
N VAL A 452 5.12 25.41 -19.74
CA VAL A 452 6.13 24.41 -19.37
C VAL A 452 7.50 24.93 -19.74
N GLU A 453 8.37 25.06 -18.76
CA GLU A 453 9.77 25.48 -18.92
C GLU A 453 10.68 24.28 -18.65
N VAL A 454 11.33 23.76 -19.68
CA VAL A 454 12.28 22.65 -19.55
C VAL A 454 13.70 23.22 -19.53
N ASP A 455 14.32 23.21 -18.36
CA ASP A 455 15.66 23.78 -18.14
C ASP A 455 16.77 22.81 -18.56
N ARG A 456 16.66 21.55 -18.13
CA ARG A 456 17.65 20.49 -18.39
C ARG A 456 16.94 19.18 -18.68
N MET A 457 17.47 18.43 -19.62
CA MET A 457 16.98 17.10 -19.97
C MET A 457 18.11 16.28 -20.59
N SER A 458 18.09 14.97 -20.42
CA SER A 458 18.83 14.03 -21.26
C SER A 458 18.15 13.91 -22.64
N ASP A 459 18.90 13.47 -23.65
CA ASP A 459 18.51 13.59 -25.07
C ASP A 459 17.17 12.92 -25.44
N ASP A 460 16.70 11.96 -24.64
CA ASP A 460 15.51 11.17 -24.96
C ASP A 460 14.32 11.41 -24.01
N ILE A 461 14.31 12.51 -23.27
CA ILE A 461 13.25 12.84 -22.33
C ILE A 461 12.56 14.16 -22.71
N GLY A 462 11.27 14.26 -22.43
CA GLY A 462 10.48 15.48 -22.54
C GLY A 462 9.41 15.54 -21.47
N VAL A 463 8.63 16.60 -21.48
CA VAL A 463 7.44 16.74 -20.65
C VAL A 463 6.21 16.53 -21.52
N LYS A 464 5.34 15.63 -21.09
CA LYS A 464 4.07 15.36 -21.74
C LYS A 464 2.95 16.06 -20.97
N VAL A 465 2.10 16.76 -21.68
CA VAL A 465 0.88 17.40 -21.16
C VAL A 465 -0.30 16.81 -21.90
N GLN A 466 -1.22 16.19 -21.16
CA GLN A 466 -2.42 15.58 -21.70
C GLN A 466 -3.65 16.28 -21.13
N PHE A 467 -4.52 16.77 -22.00
CA PHE A 467 -5.86 17.25 -21.65
C PHE A 467 -6.82 16.07 -21.74
N VAL A 468 -7.48 15.75 -20.65
CA VAL A 468 -8.20 14.51 -20.47
C VAL A 468 -9.66 14.80 -20.18
N GLY A 469 -10.54 14.16 -20.92
CA GLY A 469 -11.98 14.26 -20.77
C GLY A 469 -12.58 13.08 -19.97
N LYS A 470 -13.87 12.87 -20.15
CA LYS A 470 -14.61 11.76 -19.51
C LYS A 470 -13.96 10.41 -19.84
N ASN A 471 -13.99 9.51 -18.86
CA ASN A 471 -13.40 8.17 -18.94
C ASN A 471 -11.90 8.22 -19.31
N ASN A 472 -11.22 9.26 -18.87
CA ASN A 472 -9.81 9.52 -19.14
C ASN A 472 -9.45 9.48 -20.65
N LYS A 473 -10.37 9.87 -21.51
CA LYS A 473 -10.11 10.00 -22.94
C LYS A 473 -9.21 11.21 -23.20
N ILE A 474 -8.08 10.99 -23.84
CA ILE A 474 -7.18 12.06 -24.23
C ILE A 474 -7.84 12.90 -25.33
N ILE A 475 -8.07 14.19 -25.06
CA ILE A 475 -8.63 15.17 -26.00
C ILE A 475 -7.49 15.83 -26.78
N GLN A 476 -6.42 16.22 -26.09
CA GLN A 476 -5.26 16.87 -26.67
C GLN A 476 -3.99 16.42 -25.95
N GLU A 477 -2.90 16.31 -26.67
CA GLU A 477 -1.58 15.99 -26.12
C GLU A 477 -0.53 16.94 -26.69
N VAL A 478 0.35 17.43 -25.81
CA VAL A 478 1.50 18.28 -26.17
C VAL A 478 2.75 17.66 -25.57
N VAL A 479 3.82 17.61 -26.35
CA VAL A 479 5.15 17.20 -25.87
C VAL A 479 6.06 18.40 -25.86
N CYS A 480 6.56 18.75 -24.67
CA CYS A 480 7.47 19.87 -24.45
C CYS A 480 8.91 19.36 -24.41
N ILE A 481 9.77 19.99 -25.18
CA ILE A 481 11.22 19.77 -25.18
C ILE A 481 11.90 21.00 -24.58
N LYS A 482 13.23 21.01 -24.53
CA LYS A 482 14.02 22.12 -23.97
C LYS A 482 13.54 23.48 -24.42
N GLY A 483 13.32 24.38 -23.46
CA GLY A 483 12.83 25.75 -23.67
C GLY A 483 11.45 25.98 -23.04
N ASN A 484 10.81 27.08 -23.45
CA ASN A 484 9.51 27.50 -22.93
C ASN A 484 8.39 27.13 -23.91
N THR A 485 7.40 26.41 -23.44
CA THR A 485 6.23 26.01 -24.25
C THR A 485 4.96 26.54 -23.60
N PRO A 486 4.34 27.62 -24.11
CA PRO A 486 3.02 28.05 -23.67
C PRO A 486 1.95 27.12 -24.25
N ILE A 487 0.97 26.75 -23.43
CA ILE A 487 -0.11 25.84 -23.79
C ILE A 487 -1.43 26.47 -23.39
N GLU A 488 -2.39 26.45 -24.29
CA GLU A 488 -3.74 26.93 -24.06
C GLU A 488 -4.74 25.91 -24.61
N ALA A 489 -5.79 25.64 -23.86
CA ALA A 489 -6.90 24.80 -24.29
C ALA A 489 -8.24 25.48 -23.97
N ASP A 490 -9.16 25.43 -24.94
CA ASP A 490 -10.53 25.89 -24.77
C ASP A 490 -11.34 24.81 -24.00
N ASN A 491 -11.95 25.20 -22.91
CA ASN A 491 -12.79 24.32 -22.09
C ASN A 491 -14.20 24.88 -21.86
N ARG A 492 -14.67 25.80 -22.71
CA ARG A 492 -16.03 26.37 -22.61
C ARG A 492 -17.13 25.32 -22.75
N SER A 493 -16.86 24.21 -23.40
CA SER A 493 -17.73 23.04 -23.44
C SER A 493 -17.77 22.24 -22.13
N GLY A 494 -16.78 22.43 -21.24
CA GLY A 494 -16.60 21.63 -20.03
C GLY A 494 -16.18 20.18 -20.28
N ASP A 495 -15.56 19.91 -21.43
CA ASP A 495 -15.18 18.53 -21.80
C ASP A 495 -13.86 18.08 -21.17
N ILE A 496 -13.03 19.02 -20.69
CA ILE A 496 -11.73 18.71 -20.06
C ILE A 496 -11.93 18.54 -18.55
N ASN A 497 -11.80 17.31 -18.06
CA ASN A 497 -11.90 16.96 -16.65
C ASN A 497 -10.59 17.23 -15.91
N SER A 498 -9.45 16.90 -16.52
CA SER A 498 -8.14 17.10 -15.91
C SER A 498 -7.04 17.34 -16.95
N VAL A 499 -5.90 17.84 -16.47
CA VAL A 499 -4.66 17.98 -17.25
C VAL A 499 -3.57 17.20 -16.53
N ILE A 500 -3.05 16.18 -17.18
CA ILE A 500 -1.99 15.32 -16.65
C ILE A 500 -0.65 15.78 -17.21
N ILE A 501 0.30 16.04 -16.32
CA ILE A 501 1.63 16.54 -16.66
C ILE A 501 2.66 15.59 -16.05
N TYR A 502 3.52 15.03 -16.89
CA TYR A 502 4.54 14.09 -16.44
C TYR A 502 5.80 14.10 -17.31
N SER A 503 6.91 13.65 -16.75
CA SER A 503 8.11 13.39 -17.53
C SER A 503 7.87 12.24 -18.50
N LYS A 504 8.09 12.48 -19.79
CA LYS A 504 8.06 11.42 -20.80
C LYS A 504 9.42 10.76 -20.87
N ASN A 505 9.53 9.59 -20.31
CA ASN A 505 10.65 8.73 -20.59
C ASN A 505 10.44 8.07 -21.97
N ILE A 506 11.34 8.32 -22.91
CA ILE A 506 11.26 7.81 -24.28
C ILE A 506 11.76 6.38 -24.38
N LEU A 507 12.46 5.89 -23.37
CA LEU A 507 12.85 4.51 -23.36
C LEU A 507 11.60 3.62 -23.39
N LYS A 508 11.62 2.64 -24.27
CA LYS A 508 10.59 1.61 -24.45
C LYS A 508 10.37 0.72 -23.19
N LEU A 509 10.77 1.22 -22.03
CA LEU A 509 10.78 0.53 -20.75
C LEU A 509 9.40 0.41 -20.10
N ASN A 510 8.41 1.12 -20.63
CA ASN A 510 7.05 1.17 -20.13
C ASN A 510 6.04 0.57 -21.10
N THR A 511 6.45 -0.26 -22.04
CA THR A 511 5.50 -0.97 -22.89
C THR A 511 4.86 -2.09 -22.08
N ILE A 512 3.57 -1.97 -21.87
CA ILE A 512 2.71 -3.11 -21.60
C ILE A 512 2.79 -3.96 -22.87
N ASP A 513 3.22 -5.21 -22.76
CA ASP A 513 3.16 -6.14 -23.87
C ASP A 513 1.71 -6.46 -24.23
N ASP A 514 1.47 -7.07 -25.39
CA ASP A 514 0.14 -7.32 -25.93
C ASP A 514 -0.78 -8.17 -25.02
N ASP A 515 -0.21 -8.83 -24.00
CA ASP A 515 -0.96 -9.60 -23.01
C ASP A 515 -1.09 -8.89 -21.66
N GLY A 516 -0.81 -7.59 -21.58
CA GLY A 516 -0.95 -6.76 -20.40
C GLY A 516 0.14 -6.97 -19.35
N ARG A 517 1.21 -7.67 -19.70
CA ARG A 517 2.38 -7.82 -18.83
C ARG A 517 3.33 -6.67 -19.05
N HIS A 518 3.89 -6.16 -17.98
CA HIS A 518 4.99 -5.23 -18.10
C HIS A 518 6.23 -5.97 -18.63
N SER A 519 6.85 -5.42 -19.67
CA SER A 519 8.19 -5.83 -20.01
C SER A 519 9.09 -5.61 -18.77
N THR A 520 9.80 -6.64 -18.35
CA THR A 520 10.84 -6.49 -17.35
C THR A 520 11.84 -5.46 -17.88
N LEU A 521 12.11 -4.43 -17.08
CA LEU A 521 13.25 -3.57 -17.36
C LEU A 521 14.49 -4.46 -17.41
N PRO A 522 15.27 -4.42 -18.47
CA PRO A 522 16.58 -5.05 -18.43
C PRO A 522 17.33 -4.46 -17.25
N ASP A 523 18.13 -5.28 -16.60
CA ASP A 523 19.02 -4.86 -15.51
C ASP A 523 19.89 -3.71 -15.98
N MET A 524 19.41 -2.48 -15.76
CA MET A 524 20.20 -1.31 -16.09
C MET A 524 21.29 -1.14 -15.03
N PRO A 525 22.56 -1.13 -15.41
CA PRO A 525 23.65 -0.78 -14.50
C PRO A 525 23.39 0.60 -13.88
N GLU A 526 23.80 0.81 -12.64
CA GLU A 526 23.66 2.09 -11.96
C GLU A 526 24.30 3.26 -12.74
N SER A 527 25.34 2.97 -13.53
CA SER A 527 25.99 3.93 -14.43
C SER A 527 25.08 4.43 -15.54
N GLU A 528 24.16 3.62 -16.05
CA GLU A 528 23.22 4.00 -17.09
C GLU A 528 22.01 4.79 -16.55
N ARG A 529 21.72 4.67 -15.24
CA ARG A 529 20.61 5.40 -14.59
C ARG A 529 20.91 6.89 -14.38
N LYS A 530 22.19 7.28 -14.36
CA LYS A 530 22.60 8.69 -14.19
C LYS A 530 22.30 9.56 -15.40
N ASP A 531 22.04 8.97 -16.55
CA ASP A 531 21.78 9.68 -17.79
C ASP A 531 20.32 10.09 -17.97
N TYR A 532 19.41 9.60 -17.10
CA TYR A 532 17.99 9.97 -17.13
C TYR A 532 17.70 11.06 -16.11
N TYR A 533 17.75 12.30 -16.60
CA TYR A 533 17.54 13.47 -15.79
C TYR A 533 16.67 14.46 -16.56
N ILE A 534 15.63 14.96 -15.92
CA ILE A 534 14.83 16.07 -16.40
C ILE A 534 14.55 17.06 -15.28
N GLN A 535 14.74 18.34 -15.57
CA GLN A 535 14.32 19.44 -14.72
C GLN A 535 13.39 20.35 -15.50
N PHE A 536 12.20 20.54 -15.00
CA PHE A 536 11.23 21.42 -15.63
C PHE A 536 10.36 22.14 -14.59
N LYS A 537 9.76 23.23 -15.01
CA LYS A 537 8.77 23.99 -14.25
C LYS A 537 7.45 24.00 -14.99
N VAL A 538 6.38 23.95 -14.25
CA VAL A 538 5.02 24.11 -14.76
C VAL A 538 4.38 25.27 -14.04
N LEU A 539 3.93 26.25 -14.82
CA LEU A 539 3.18 27.40 -14.36
C LEU A 539 1.74 27.21 -14.81
N ILE A 540 0.79 27.28 -13.89
CA ILE A 540 -0.65 27.08 -14.15
C ILE A 540 -1.37 28.37 -13.80
N PHE A 541 -2.17 28.90 -14.75
CA PHE A 541 -2.80 30.22 -14.65
C PHE A 541 -4.32 30.14 -14.49
#